data_8543f87736f9347cde14129ea98bc658
#
_entry.id   8543f87736f9347cde14129ea98bc658
#
_cell.length_a   1.000
_cell.length_b   1.000
_cell.length_c   1.000
_cell.angle_alpha   90.00
_cell.angle_beta   90.00
_cell.angle_gamma   90.00
#
_symmetry.space_group_name_H-M   'P 1'
#
loop_
_entity.id
_entity.type
_entity.pdbx_description
1 polymer ?
#
loop_
_entity_poly.entity_id
_entity_poly.type
_entity_poly.pdbx_seq_one_letter_code
_entity_poly.pdbx_strand_id
1 'polypeptide(L)'
;MRHLQGLFDPTISDPLEQLRYAVHRFLVYSADHPELVALMNIEGRQQTDRLAYIYDTYIEVILKDVARLLVHLAEQDIIRPIPLRTFHFLLAHGATAPYALQPLATKFDPTSPCEPAAIEEHARLVSTILVEGLRL
;
A
#
# COMPACT_ATOMS: atom_id res chain seq x y z
N MET A 1 -14.27 -5.47 -1.35
CA MET A 1 -12.89 -5.74 -0.89
C MET A 1 -12.31 -7.06 -1.38
N ARG A 2 -13.00 -7.74 -2.28
CA ARG A 2 -12.51 -9.00 -2.86
C ARG A 2 -11.14 -8.85 -3.52
N HIS A 3 -10.90 -7.73 -4.19
CA HIS A 3 -9.63 -7.49 -4.88
C HIS A 3 -8.44 -7.39 -3.93
N LEU A 4 -8.66 -6.91 -2.70
CA LEU A 4 -7.59 -6.79 -1.71
C LEU A 4 -7.30 -8.10 -0.99
N GLN A 5 -8.23 -9.06 -1.03
CA GLN A 5 -7.98 -10.40 -0.48
C GLN A 5 -6.87 -11.12 -1.23
N GLY A 6 -6.59 -10.70 -2.48
CA GLY A 6 -5.53 -11.27 -3.29
C GLY A 6 -4.23 -10.49 -3.25
N LEU A 7 -3.90 -9.82 -2.13
CA LEU A 7 -2.61 -9.13 -2.02
C LEU A 7 -1.43 -10.07 -2.11
N PHE A 8 -1.59 -11.30 -1.62
CA PHE A 8 -0.53 -12.30 -1.70
C PHE A 8 -0.79 -13.28 -2.84
N ASP A 9 0.28 -13.69 -3.48
CA ASP A 9 0.23 -14.67 -4.56
C ASP A 9 0.73 -16.01 -4.01
N PRO A 10 -0.12 -17.05 -3.93
CA PRO A 10 0.30 -18.34 -3.35
C PRO A 10 1.38 -19.04 -4.16
N THR A 11 1.65 -18.61 -5.41
CA THR A 11 2.73 -19.19 -6.21
C THR A 11 4.10 -18.59 -5.89
N ILE A 12 4.16 -17.46 -5.17
CA ILE A 12 5.40 -16.84 -4.76
C ILE A 12 5.84 -17.44 -3.43
N SER A 13 6.96 -18.17 -3.43
CA SER A 13 7.45 -18.82 -2.23
C SER A 13 8.39 -17.94 -1.40
N ASP A 14 9.14 -17.03 -2.06
CA ASP A 14 10.06 -16.15 -1.37
C ASP A 14 9.29 -15.05 -0.63
N PRO A 15 9.40 -14.96 0.71
CA PRO A 15 8.63 -13.98 1.48
C PRO A 15 8.97 -12.53 1.15
N LEU A 16 10.21 -12.22 0.75
CA LEU A 16 10.57 -10.85 0.37
C LEU A 16 9.90 -10.46 -0.96
N GLU A 17 9.87 -11.39 -1.91
CA GLU A 17 9.16 -11.19 -3.18
C GLU A 17 7.65 -11.11 -2.96
N GLN A 18 7.13 -11.82 -1.97
CA GLN A 18 5.72 -11.72 -1.58
C GLN A 18 5.39 -10.31 -1.10
N LEU A 19 6.28 -9.71 -0.31
CA LEU A 19 6.10 -8.34 0.16
C LEU A 19 6.13 -7.36 -1.03
N ARG A 20 7.08 -7.54 -1.93
CA ARG A 20 7.19 -6.71 -3.14
C ARG A 20 5.91 -6.78 -3.98
N TYR A 21 5.41 -7.98 -4.17
CA TYR A 21 4.18 -8.20 -4.92
C TYR A 21 2.98 -7.52 -4.23
N ALA A 22 2.86 -7.67 -2.91
CA ALA A 22 1.75 -7.08 -2.16
C ALA A 22 1.74 -5.55 -2.26
N VAL A 23 2.92 -4.91 -2.15
CA VAL A 23 3.06 -3.46 -2.30
C VAL A 23 2.63 -3.03 -3.70
N HIS A 24 3.15 -3.70 -4.72
CA HIS A 24 2.83 -3.39 -6.11
C HIS A 24 1.33 -3.50 -6.37
N ARG A 25 0.74 -4.62 -5.95
CA ARG A 25 -0.69 -4.87 -6.16
C ARG A 25 -1.57 -3.85 -5.44
N PHE A 26 -1.19 -3.49 -4.21
CA PHE A 26 -1.93 -2.48 -3.46
C PHE A 26 -1.94 -1.13 -4.19
N LEU A 27 -0.81 -0.74 -4.76
CA LEU A 27 -0.70 0.54 -5.48
C LEU A 27 -1.50 0.53 -6.77
N VAL A 28 -1.47 -0.56 -7.51
CA VAL A 28 -2.28 -0.70 -8.73
C VAL A 28 -3.77 -0.63 -8.38
N TYR A 29 -4.18 -1.34 -7.33
CA TYR A 29 -5.57 -1.28 -6.88
C TYR A 29 -5.97 0.14 -6.48
N SER A 30 -5.11 0.82 -5.73
CA SER A 30 -5.39 2.19 -5.28
C SER A 30 -5.52 3.17 -6.45
N ALA A 31 -4.70 3.00 -7.48
CA ALA A 31 -4.77 3.83 -8.67
C ALA A 31 -6.07 3.60 -9.46
N ASP A 32 -6.60 2.36 -9.44
CA ASP A 32 -7.87 2.04 -10.08
C ASP A 32 -9.08 2.54 -9.27
N HIS A 33 -8.87 2.89 -8.00
CA HIS A 33 -9.93 3.32 -7.09
C HIS A 33 -9.50 4.58 -6.33
N PRO A 34 -9.18 5.69 -7.05
CA PRO A 34 -8.70 6.91 -6.39
C PRO A 34 -9.72 7.52 -5.44
N GLU A 35 -11.02 7.28 -5.67
CA GLU A 35 -12.08 7.74 -4.79
C GLU A 35 -12.01 7.10 -3.40
N LEU A 36 -11.54 5.84 -3.31
CA LEU A 36 -11.37 5.18 -2.02
C LEU A 36 -10.18 5.77 -1.26
N VAL A 37 -9.11 6.11 -1.98
CA VAL A 37 -7.95 6.76 -1.37
C VAL A 37 -8.36 8.11 -0.77
N ALA A 38 -9.10 8.91 -1.53
CA ALA A 38 -9.59 10.20 -1.08
C ALA A 38 -10.53 10.05 0.13
N LEU A 39 -11.45 9.08 0.07
CA LEU A 39 -12.38 8.81 1.15
C LEU A 39 -11.65 8.45 2.45
N MET A 40 -10.64 7.59 2.38
CA MET A 40 -9.89 7.18 3.56
C MET A 40 -9.09 8.34 4.16
N ASN A 41 -8.61 9.26 3.33
CA ASN A 41 -7.94 10.46 3.82
C ASN A 41 -8.90 11.37 4.59
N ILE A 42 -10.17 11.38 4.21
CA ILE A 42 -11.20 12.16 4.91
C ILE A 42 -11.67 11.45 6.18
N GLU A 43 -12.08 10.19 6.06
CA GLU A 43 -12.63 9.43 7.19
C GLU A 43 -11.59 9.17 8.27
N GLY A 44 -10.33 8.98 7.88
CA GLY A 44 -9.25 8.70 8.83
C GLY A 44 -8.87 9.89 9.71
N ARG A 45 -9.41 11.06 9.45
CA ARG A 45 -9.14 12.27 10.23
C ARG A 45 -10.04 12.43 11.45
N GLN A 46 -11.07 11.60 11.57
CA GLN A 46 -12.09 11.73 12.62
C GLN A 46 -12.35 10.38 13.29
N GLN A 47 -12.62 10.42 14.58
CA GLN A 47 -13.01 9.23 15.32
C GLN A 47 -14.52 9.05 15.22
N THR A 48 -14.95 8.26 14.23
CA THR A 48 -16.36 8.03 13.95
C THR A 48 -16.65 6.54 13.95
N ASP A 49 -17.94 6.19 14.07
CA ASP A 49 -18.38 4.80 13.94
C ASP A 49 -18.09 4.25 12.56
N ARG A 50 -18.12 5.12 11.53
CA ARG A 50 -17.77 4.72 10.15
C ARG A 50 -16.32 4.30 10.06
N LEU A 51 -15.41 5.07 10.67
CA LEU A 51 -13.99 4.72 10.68
C LEU A 51 -13.77 3.39 11.41
N ALA A 52 -14.39 3.22 12.58
CA ALA A 52 -14.28 1.97 13.33
C ALA A 52 -14.77 0.79 12.50
N TYR A 53 -15.90 0.94 11.83
CA TYR A 53 -16.46 -0.14 10.99
C TYR A 53 -15.52 -0.47 9.83
N ILE A 54 -15.00 0.54 9.13
CA ILE A 54 -14.08 0.34 8.00
C ILE A 54 -12.81 -0.35 8.47
N TYR A 55 -12.25 0.11 9.59
CA TYR A 55 -11.03 -0.47 10.13
C TYR A 55 -11.24 -1.94 10.52
N ASP A 56 -12.27 -2.20 11.33
CA ASP A 56 -12.50 -3.56 11.87
C ASP A 56 -12.92 -4.54 10.78
N THR A 57 -13.67 -4.08 9.78
CA THR A 57 -14.22 -4.95 8.76
C THR A 57 -13.24 -5.22 7.62
N TYR A 58 -12.46 -4.21 7.21
CA TYR A 58 -11.65 -4.30 6.00
C TYR A 58 -10.16 -4.11 6.26
N ILE A 59 -9.77 -3.03 6.93
CA ILE A 59 -8.35 -2.65 7.03
C ILE A 59 -7.60 -3.64 7.90
N GLU A 60 -8.11 -3.93 9.09
CA GLU A 60 -7.44 -4.85 10.02
C GLU A 60 -7.27 -6.24 9.41
N VAL A 61 -8.30 -6.73 8.69
CA VAL A 61 -8.26 -8.05 8.06
C VAL A 61 -7.12 -8.15 7.07
N ILE A 62 -6.93 -7.11 6.25
CA ILE A 62 -5.86 -7.08 5.24
C ILE A 62 -4.50 -6.89 5.89
N LEU A 63 -4.41 -5.99 6.86
CA LEU A 63 -3.14 -5.67 7.53
C LEU A 63 -2.61 -6.81 8.39
N LYS A 64 -3.49 -7.70 8.83
CA LYS A 64 -3.08 -8.85 9.64
C LYS A 64 -2.04 -9.70 8.91
N ASP A 65 -2.26 -9.99 7.64
CA ASP A 65 -1.34 -10.80 6.84
C ASP A 65 -0.04 -10.05 6.55
N VAL A 66 -0.15 -8.75 6.25
CA VAL A 66 1.04 -7.92 6.03
C VAL A 66 1.87 -7.82 7.31
N ALA A 67 1.21 -7.62 8.46
CA ALA A 67 1.90 -7.55 9.74
C ALA A 67 2.67 -8.84 10.04
N ARG A 68 2.05 -9.99 9.80
CA ARG A 68 2.72 -11.30 9.99
C ARG A 68 3.93 -11.44 9.09
N LEU A 69 3.80 -11.01 7.84
CA LEU A 69 4.90 -11.09 6.88
C LEU A 69 6.07 -10.20 7.31
N LEU A 70 5.78 -8.97 7.74
CA LEU A 70 6.82 -8.05 8.21
C LEU A 70 7.55 -8.59 9.44
N VAL A 71 6.81 -9.15 10.40
CA VAL A 71 7.40 -9.76 11.59
C VAL A 71 8.27 -10.96 11.20
N HIS A 72 7.77 -11.83 10.33
CA HIS A 72 8.53 -13.01 9.87
C HIS A 72 9.84 -12.60 9.21
N LEU A 73 9.79 -11.62 8.30
CA LEU A 73 10.98 -11.15 7.59
C LEU A 73 12.01 -10.54 8.55
N ALA A 74 11.54 -9.82 9.56
CA ALA A 74 12.42 -9.23 10.56
C ALA A 74 13.04 -10.31 11.47
N GLU A 75 12.26 -11.32 11.86
CA GLU A 75 12.76 -12.43 12.67
C GLU A 75 13.82 -13.26 11.93
N GLN A 76 13.71 -13.33 10.61
CA GLN A 76 14.68 -14.04 9.76
C GLN A 76 15.88 -13.16 9.37
N ASP A 77 15.97 -11.95 9.90
CA ASP A 77 17.04 -10.99 9.58
C ASP A 77 17.11 -10.66 8.08
N ILE A 78 15.98 -10.70 7.39
CA ILE A 78 15.90 -10.34 5.97
C ILE A 78 15.66 -8.84 5.83
N ILE A 79 14.82 -8.28 6.70
CA ILE A 79 14.56 -6.84 6.75
C ILE A 79 14.81 -6.32 8.16
N ARG A 80 14.98 -4.98 8.26
CA ARG A 80 15.00 -4.32 9.56
C ARG A 80 13.58 -4.31 10.14
N PRO A 81 13.42 -4.35 11.47
CA PRO A 81 12.09 -4.20 12.07
C PRO A 81 11.49 -2.84 11.70
N ILE A 82 10.19 -2.85 11.38
CA ILE A 82 9.45 -1.63 11.08
C ILE A 82 8.09 -1.72 11.77
N PRO A 83 7.66 -0.68 12.49
CA PRO A 83 6.30 -0.66 13.03
C PRO A 83 5.27 -0.72 11.89
N LEU A 84 4.21 -1.50 12.10
CA LEU A 84 3.15 -1.62 11.10
C LEU A 84 2.57 -0.24 10.73
N ARG A 85 2.38 0.63 11.72
CA ARG A 85 1.85 1.97 11.49
C ARG A 85 2.75 2.75 10.52
N THR A 86 4.07 2.71 10.72
CA THR A 86 5.01 3.41 9.84
C THR A 86 4.93 2.87 8.41
N PHE A 87 4.96 1.54 8.26
CA PHE A 87 4.86 0.91 6.95
C PHE A 87 3.54 1.27 6.26
N HIS A 88 2.44 1.15 7.00
CA HIS A 88 1.11 1.42 6.46
C HIS A 88 0.99 2.86 5.95
N PHE A 89 1.45 3.85 6.73
CA PHE A 89 1.31 5.23 6.31
C PHE A 89 2.21 5.59 5.14
N LEU A 90 3.41 5.03 5.08
CA LEU A 90 4.26 5.23 3.89
C LEU A 90 3.58 4.70 2.64
N LEU A 91 2.98 3.53 2.72
CA LEU A 91 2.36 2.89 1.57
C LEU A 91 0.98 3.46 1.27
N ALA A 92 0.08 3.44 2.25
CA ALA A 92 -1.33 3.69 2.01
C ALA A 92 -1.70 5.17 1.91
N HIS A 93 -0.86 6.05 2.45
CA HIS A 93 -1.14 7.49 2.44
C HIS A 93 -0.03 8.30 1.79
N GLY A 94 1.22 7.85 1.86
CA GLY A 94 2.32 8.50 1.17
C GLY A 94 2.33 8.12 -0.32
N ALA A 95 2.48 6.84 -0.58
CA ALA A 95 2.64 6.35 -1.96
C ALA A 95 1.37 6.50 -2.80
N THR A 96 0.19 6.51 -2.21
CA THR A 96 -1.08 6.67 -2.93
C THR A 96 -1.51 8.13 -3.08
N ALA A 97 -0.80 9.07 -2.45
CA ALA A 97 -1.18 10.49 -2.46
C ALA A 97 -1.38 11.07 -3.87
N PRO A 98 -0.59 10.72 -4.89
CA PRO A 98 -0.83 11.25 -6.24
C PRO A 98 -2.22 10.91 -6.79
N TYR A 99 -2.80 9.79 -6.39
CA TYR A 99 -4.12 9.38 -6.86
C TYR A 99 -5.24 10.19 -6.19
N ALA A 100 -5.05 10.59 -4.95
CA ALA A 100 -6.01 11.44 -4.23
C ALA A 100 -5.82 12.92 -4.57
N LEU A 101 -4.62 13.32 -4.99
CA LEU A 101 -4.24 14.71 -5.21
C LEU A 101 -3.81 14.93 -6.67
N GLN A 102 -4.63 14.45 -7.61
CA GLN A 102 -4.28 14.45 -9.03
C GLN A 102 -3.97 15.85 -9.58
N PRO A 103 -4.74 16.90 -9.25
CA PRO A 103 -4.39 18.24 -9.73
C PRO A 103 -3.00 18.69 -9.27
N LEU A 104 -2.64 18.38 -8.04
CA LEU A 104 -1.30 18.69 -7.54
C LEU A 104 -0.24 17.86 -8.24
N ALA A 105 -0.50 16.57 -8.42
CA ALA A 105 0.44 15.66 -9.10
C ALA A 105 0.77 16.14 -10.51
N THR A 106 -0.22 16.65 -11.24
CA THR A 106 -0.02 17.14 -12.61
C THR A 106 0.76 18.45 -12.68
N LYS A 107 0.96 19.13 -11.55
CA LYS A 107 1.86 20.30 -11.51
C LYS A 107 3.32 19.89 -11.58
N PHE A 108 3.65 18.69 -11.13
CA PHE A 108 5.01 18.14 -11.21
C PHE A 108 5.27 17.50 -12.58
N ASP A 109 4.25 16.85 -13.15
CA ASP A 109 4.31 16.17 -14.43
C ASP A 109 2.91 16.23 -15.05
N PRO A 110 2.76 16.81 -16.26
CA PRO A 110 1.44 16.96 -16.89
C PRO A 110 0.73 15.65 -17.18
N THR A 111 1.47 14.52 -17.24
CA THR A 111 0.87 13.21 -17.43
C THR A 111 0.03 12.84 -16.22
N SER A 112 -1.17 12.34 -16.44
CA SER A 112 -2.02 11.88 -15.34
C SER A 112 -1.34 10.74 -14.58
N PRO A 113 -1.31 10.78 -13.24
CA PRO A 113 -0.77 9.65 -12.47
C PRO A 113 -1.59 8.38 -12.64
N CYS A 114 -2.80 8.47 -13.19
CA CYS A 114 -3.66 7.31 -13.45
C CYS A 114 -3.54 6.76 -14.87
N GLU A 115 -2.62 7.28 -15.69
CA GLU A 115 -2.30 6.63 -16.96
C GLU A 115 -1.69 5.25 -16.69
N PRO A 116 -2.06 4.21 -17.46
CA PRO A 116 -1.58 2.85 -17.19
C PRO A 116 -0.06 2.73 -17.06
N ALA A 117 0.69 3.38 -17.95
CA ALA A 117 2.15 3.36 -17.87
C ALA A 117 2.67 4.08 -16.62
N ALA A 118 2.02 5.17 -16.21
CA ALA A 118 2.42 5.91 -15.02
C ALA A 118 2.13 5.10 -13.75
N ILE A 119 1.00 4.40 -13.70
CA ILE A 119 0.66 3.52 -12.58
C ILE A 119 1.72 2.44 -12.42
N GLU A 120 2.05 1.76 -13.51
CA GLU A 120 3.03 0.66 -13.46
C GLU A 120 4.41 1.14 -13.04
N GLU A 121 4.86 2.26 -13.57
CA GLU A 121 6.14 2.83 -13.19
C GLU A 121 6.18 3.22 -11.71
N HIS A 122 5.14 3.91 -11.24
CA HIS A 122 5.07 4.33 -9.84
C HIS A 122 5.03 3.12 -8.90
N ALA A 123 4.22 2.11 -9.22
CA ALA A 123 4.12 0.90 -8.40
C ALA A 123 5.45 0.16 -8.35
N ARG A 124 6.15 0.06 -9.47
CA ARG A 124 7.46 -0.58 -9.54
C ARG A 124 8.51 0.18 -8.72
N LEU A 125 8.55 1.50 -8.87
CA LEU A 125 9.51 2.33 -8.14
C LEU A 125 9.26 2.28 -6.64
N VAL A 126 8.01 2.43 -6.20
CA VAL A 126 7.68 2.43 -4.77
C VAL A 126 7.95 1.07 -4.17
N SER A 127 7.55 -0.02 -4.83
CA SER A 127 7.79 -1.36 -4.28
C SER A 127 9.30 -1.63 -4.15
N THR A 128 10.09 -1.19 -5.11
CA THR A 128 11.54 -1.33 -5.06
C THR A 128 12.13 -0.50 -3.91
N ILE A 129 11.73 0.76 -3.78
CA ILE A 129 12.26 1.64 -2.74
C ILE A 129 11.91 1.12 -1.35
N LEU A 130 10.65 0.72 -1.13
CA LEU A 130 10.23 0.23 0.18
C LEU A 130 10.93 -1.07 0.55
N VAL A 131 10.98 -2.02 -0.37
CA VAL A 131 11.58 -3.33 -0.08
C VAL A 131 13.08 -3.22 0.09
N GLU A 132 13.77 -2.54 -0.82
CA GLU A 132 15.23 -2.38 -0.70
C GLU A 132 15.61 -1.49 0.48
N GLY A 133 14.78 -0.50 0.83
CA GLY A 133 15.00 0.30 2.03
C GLY A 133 14.86 -0.47 3.32
N LEU A 134 14.03 -1.50 3.35
CA LEU A 134 13.86 -2.38 4.51
C LEU A 134 14.90 -3.49 4.58
N ARG A 135 15.40 -3.92 3.45
CA ARG A 135 16.30 -5.06 3.35
C ARG A 135 17.61 -4.80 4.11
N LEU A 136 18.09 -5.81 4.83
CA LEU A 136 19.35 -5.76 5.57
C LEU A 136 20.58 -6.03 4.71
#